data_910d2c14ec0bc03375b6dd8fe06d26b2
#
_entry.id   910d2c14ec0bc03375b6dd8fe06d26b2
#
_cell.length_a   1.000
_cell.length_b   1.000
_cell.length_c   1.000
_cell.angle_alpha   90.00
_cell.angle_beta   90.00
_cell.angle_gamma   90.00
#
_symmetry.space_group_name_H-M   'P 1'
#
loop_
_entity.id
_entity.type
_entity.pdbx_description
1 polymer ?
#
loop_
_entity_poly.entity_id
_entity_poly.type
_entity_poly.pdbx_seq_one_letter_code
_entity_poly.pdbx_strand_id
1 'polypeptide(L)'
;MQLRKILRLTDEERRLLARPAFIAGGIFAAILVAVILGIANPLDTVLVLDLRHSHPWTDGMFKILESPGQRRFVYPLAIVLSFVLTYRRRDLLPTITAVSALLFTNAVTGVFKLATLRGFPRRTGDPGVFNTDFGDLADLGAFPSGHATNVAAASTLLVLAAYSARPKFRPLATPITVITAIACFITFVSSWLRDTHWVTDLVAGFALGVCTTIVATLWALHLPDHWRHPELAGRPRIIIFTVGVLSLAAIFMFAANSFLSHSGTSILMVGATLGFIARQSHKGIQRAVARNRDDSAS
;
A
#
# COMPACT_ATOMS: atom_id res chain seq x y z
N MET A 1 -26.00 6.29 22.33
CA MET A 1 -25.92 7.54 21.56
C MET A 1 -24.54 8.22 21.53
N GLN A 2 -23.61 7.87 22.42
CA GLN A 2 -22.25 8.48 22.44
C GLN A 2 -21.23 7.87 21.47
N LEU A 3 -21.46 6.69 20.91
CA LEU A 3 -20.54 6.03 19.96
C LEU A 3 -20.50 6.65 18.55
N ARG A 4 -21.53 7.44 18.18
CA ARG A 4 -21.60 8.11 16.86
C ARG A 4 -20.58 9.24 16.66
N LYS A 5 -19.98 9.76 17.74
CA LYS A 5 -19.06 10.92 17.68
C LYS A 5 -17.58 10.57 17.43
N ILE A 6 -17.19 9.29 17.54
CA ILE A 6 -15.77 8.91 17.68
C ILE A 6 -15.04 8.79 16.33
N LEU A 7 -15.72 8.77 15.18
CA LEU A 7 -15.09 8.52 13.89
C LEU A 7 -15.58 9.40 12.72
N ARG A 8 -16.27 10.48 12.99
CA ARG A 8 -16.46 11.53 11.97
C ARG A 8 -15.29 12.50 12.11
N LEU A 9 -14.27 12.29 11.29
CA LEU A 9 -13.25 13.34 11.12
C LEU A 9 -13.98 14.63 10.71
N THR A 10 -13.67 15.72 11.39
CA THR A 10 -14.06 17.06 10.98
C THR A 10 -13.45 17.35 9.61
N ASP A 11 -13.95 18.34 8.89
CA ASP A 11 -13.38 18.73 7.61
C ASP A 11 -11.92 19.20 7.76
N GLU A 12 -11.58 19.78 8.91
CA GLU A 12 -10.21 20.15 9.26
C GLU A 12 -9.31 18.91 9.43
N GLU A 13 -9.75 17.90 10.18
CA GLU A 13 -9.00 16.66 10.36
C GLU A 13 -8.82 15.90 9.02
N ARG A 14 -9.82 15.93 8.14
CA ARG A 14 -9.70 15.37 6.78
C ARG A 14 -8.65 16.11 5.95
N ARG A 15 -8.66 17.45 6.00
CA ARG A 15 -7.65 18.29 5.32
C ARG A 15 -6.25 18.03 5.88
N LEU A 16 -6.11 17.92 7.19
CA LEU A 16 -4.83 17.58 7.83
C LEU A 16 -4.33 16.20 7.39
N LEU A 17 -5.22 15.20 7.28
CA LEU A 17 -4.87 13.87 6.78
C LEU A 17 -4.54 13.88 5.28
N ALA A 18 -5.19 14.71 4.49
CA ALA A 18 -4.94 14.80 3.05
C ALA A 18 -3.59 15.45 2.70
N ARG A 19 -3.10 16.39 3.52
CA ARG A 19 -1.82 17.09 3.25
C ARG A 19 -0.64 16.15 3.03
N PRO A 20 -0.33 15.17 3.91
CA PRO A 20 0.77 14.24 3.67
C PRO A 20 0.55 13.38 2.43
N ALA A 21 -0.69 13.06 2.04
CA ALA A 21 -0.95 12.36 0.79
C ALA A 21 -0.60 13.20 -0.43
N PHE A 22 -0.95 14.50 -0.44
CA PHE A 22 -0.58 15.41 -1.52
C PHE A 22 0.92 15.61 -1.62
N ILE A 23 1.60 15.77 -0.48
CA ILE A 23 3.07 15.92 -0.45
C ILE A 23 3.72 14.64 -0.99
N ALA A 24 3.33 13.49 -0.48
CA ALA A 24 3.87 12.20 -0.91
C ALA A 24 3.56 11.91 -2.39
N GLY A 25 2.34 12.20 -2.84
CA GLY A 25 1.95 12.09 -4.25
C GLY A 25 2.77 13.02 -5.16
N GLY A 26 3.04 14.25 -4.71
CA GLY A 26 3.89 15.21 -5.42
C GLY A 26 5.34 14.74 -5.51
N ILE A 27 5.91 14.22 -4.42
CA ILE A 27 7.26 13.62 -4.42
C ILE A 27 7.33 12.44 -5.38
N PHE A 28 6.34 11.52 -5.31
CA PHE A 28 6.27 10.38 -6.23
C PHE A 28 6.21 10.84 -7.69
N ALA A 29 5.33 11.79 -8.02
CA ALA A 29 5.18 12.30 -9.37
C ALA A 29 6.45 12.99 -9.87
N ALA A 30 7.11 13.79 -9.05
CA ALA A 30 8.37 14.44 -9.40
C ALA A 30 9.47 13.41 -9.72
N ILE A 31 9.61 12.38 -8.87
CA ILE A 31 10.60 11.31 -9.10
C ILE A 31 10.23 10.51 -10.35
N LEU A 32 8.96 10.17 -10.57
CA LEU A 32 8.49 9.46 -11.75
C LEU A 32 8.90 10.23 -13.03
N VAL A 33 8.62 11.53 -13.06
CA VAL A 33 9.02 12.39 -14.20
C VAL A 33 10.54 12.40 -14.36
N ALA A 34 11.31 12.55 -13.28
CA ALA A 34 12.77 12.56 -13.33
C ALA A 34 13.34 11.22 -13.84
N VAL A 35 12.71 10.09 -13.46
CA VAL A 35 13.10 8.75 -13.93
C VAL A 35 12.76 8.57 -15.41
N ILE A 36 11.55 8.96 -15.85
CA ILE A 36 11.14 8.84 -17.27
C ILE A 36 12.01 9.71 -18.19
N LEU A 37 12.37 10.91 -17.73
CA LEU A 37 13.24 11.83 -18.50
C LEU A 37 14.74 11.50 -18.38
N GLY A 38 15.12 10.46 -17.63
CA GLY A 38 16.51 10.07 -17.42
C GLY A 38 17.32 11.04 -16.52
N ILE A 39 16.68 12.08 -15.95
CA ILE A 39 17.34 13.07 -15.08
C ILE A 39 17.85 12.40 -13.79
N ALA A 40 17.19 11.35 -13.33
CA ALA A 40 17.56 10.60 -12.14
C ALA A 40 18.75 9.64 -12.36
N ASN A 41 19.05 9.26 -13.61
CA ASN A 41 20.03 8.21 -13.92
C ASN A 41 21.44 8.51 -13.40
N PRO A 42 22.01 9.73 -13.52
CA PRO A 42 23.35 10.01 -12.97
C PRO A 42 23.42 9.81 -11.46
N LEU A 43 22.39 10.24 -10.73
CA LEU A 43 22.31 10.05 -9.27
C LEU A 43 22.27 8.58 -8.90
N ASP A 44 21.40 7.82 -9.55
CA ASP A 44 21.25 6.39 -9.29
C ASP A 44 22.55 5.62 -9.60
N THR A 45 23.22 5.95 -10.71
CA THR A 45 24.49 5.31 -11.09
C THR A 45 25.60 5.59 -10.08
N VAL A 46 25.72 6.84 -9.59
CA VAL A 46 26.76 7.22 -8.61
C VAL A 46 26.51 6.58 -7.25
N LEU A 47 25.24 6.35 -6.88
CA LEU A 47 24.86 5.79 -5.58
C LEU A 47 24.79 4.27 -5.54
N VAL A 48 25.14 3.57 -6.62
CA VAL A 48 25.27 2.10 -6.60
C VAL A 48 26.46 1.70 -5.75
N LEU A 49 26.21 0.90 -4.73
CA LEU A 49 27.23 0.36 -3.85
C LEU A 49 27.27 -1.17 -4.01
N ASP A 50 28.13 -1.68 -4.88
CA ASP A 50 28.31 -3.12 -5.04
C ASP A 50 29.08 -3.74 -3.87
N LEU A 51 28.41 -3.92 -2.73
CA LEU A 51 28.98 -4.52 -1.53
C LEU A 51 28.91 -6.06 -1.53
N ARG A 52 28.24 -6.68 -2.50
CA ARG A 52 28.03 -8.15 -2.51
C ARG A 52 29.31 -8.94 -2.73
N HIS A 53 30.22 -8.40 -3.52
CA HIS A 53 31.50 -9.07 -3.83
C HIS A 53 32.47 -9.07 -2.67
N SER A 54 32.25 -8.18 -1.68
CA SER A 54 33.19 -8.06 -0.55
C SER A 54 32.97 -9.13 0.53
N HIS A 55 31.69 -9.50 0.82
CA HIS A 55 31.41 -10.44 1.91
C HIS A 55 30.08 -11.20 1.72
N PRO A 56 30.10 -12.50 1.38
CA PRO A 56 28.88 -13.31 1.13
C PRO A 56 27.89 -13.36 2.30
N TRP A 57 28.34 -13.26 3.55
CA TRP A 57 27.48 -13.28 4.72
C TRP A 57 26.64 -12.01 4.88
N THR A 58 27.07 -10.89 4.31
CA THR A 58 26.32 -9.63 4.38
C THR A 58 25.02 -9.69 3.56
N ASP A 59 25.00 -10.39 2.42
CA ASP A 59 23.77 -10.57 1.62
C ASP A 59 22.68 -11.28 2.43
N GLY A 60 23.04 -12.34 3.17
CA GLY A 60 22.11 -13.06 4.04
C GLY A 60 21.53 -12.19 5.15
N MET A 61 22.36 -11.39 5.81
CA MET A 61 21.95 -10.45 6.84
C MET A 61 21.02 -9.38 6.29
N PHE A 62 21.39 -8.71 5.20
CA PHE A 62 20.55 -7.67 4.59
C PHE A 62 19.25 -8.24 4.04
N LYS A 63 19.21 -9.48 3.56
CA LYS A 63 17.98 -10.17 3.16
C LYS A 63 16.99 -10.32 4.32
N ILE A 64 17.50 -10.58 5.54
CA ILE A 64 16.68 -10.64 6.75
C ILE A 64 16.21 -9.23 7.12
N LEU A 65 17.08 -8.23 7.08
CA LEU A 65 16.74 -6.83 7.37
C LEU A 65 15.76 -6.22 6.38
N GLU A 66 15.68 -6.71 5.16
CA GLU A 66 14.70 -6.32 4.15
C GLU A 66 13.30 -6.92 4.39
N SER A 67 13.20 -7.92 5.30
CA SER A 67 11.95 -8.64 5.59
C SER A 67 10.75 -7.76 5.96
N PRO A 68 10.90 -6.64 6.70
CA PRO A 68 9.77 -5.74 6.99
C PRO A 68 9.09 -5.18 5.73
N GLY A 69 9.80 -5.10 4.60
CA GLY A 69 9.22 -4.69 3.31
C GLY A 69 8.58 -5.83 2.51
N GLN A 70 8.74 -7.08 2.95
CA GLN A 70 8.20 -8.23 2.20
C GLN A 70 6.71 -8.41 2.48
N ARG A 71 5.91 -8.48 1.41
CA ARG A 71 4.45 -8.66 1.48
C ARG A 71 4.02 -9.82 2.36
N ARG A 72 4.75 -10.94 2.30
CA ARG A 72 4.46 -12.16 3.07
C ARG A 72 4.49 -11.98 4.58
N PHE A 73 5.17 -10.97 5.10
CA PHE A 73 5.22 -10.67 6.52
C PHE A 73 4.32 -9.50 6.89
N VAL A 74 4.45 -8.39 6.17
CA VAL A 74 3.81 -7.14 6.53
C VAL A 74 2.29 -7.16 6.30
N TYR A 75 1.82 -7.82 5.25
CA TYR A 75 0.40 -7.83 4.93
C TYR A 75 -0.42 -8.70 5.86
N PRO A 76 -0.04 -9.97 6.13
CA PRO A 76 -0.73 -10.76 7.13
C PRO A 76 -0.80 -10.06 8.48
N LEU A 77 0.32 -9.46 8.92
CA LEU A 77 0.36 -8.73 10.18
C LEU A 77 -0.62 -7.55 10.20
N ALA A 78 -0.62 -6.70 9.16
CA ALA A 78 -1.51 -5.56 9.06
C ALA A 78 -2.99 -5.98 9.01
N ILE A 79 -3.32 -7.05 8.29
CA ILE A 79 -4.68 -7.59 8.19
C ILE A 79 -5.14 -8.17 9.53
N VAL A 80 -4.32 -8.97 10.20
CA VAL A 80 -4.63 -9.55 11.51
C VAL A 80 -4.86 -8.46 12.55
N LEU A 81 -3.96 -7.48 12.63
CA LEU A 81 -4.11 -6.36 13.56
C LEU A 81 -5.37 -5.54 13.28
N SER A 82 -5.67 -5.28 12.01
CA SER A 82 -6.88 -4.55 11.63
C SER A 82 -8.15 -5.34 11.97
N PHE A 83 -8.12 -6.67 11.80
CA PHE A 83 -9.23 -7.55 12.18
C PHE A 83 -9.43 -7.58 13.69
N VAL A 84 -8.37 -7.66 14.50
CA VAL A 84 -8.46 -7.56 15.97
C VAL A 84 -9.06 -6.22 16.39
N LEU A 85 -8.67 -5.11 15.74
CA LEU A 85 -9.26 -3.79 15.99
C LEU A 85 -10.73 -3.75 15.61
N THR A 86 -11.11 -4.31 14.47
CA THR A 86 -12.50 -4.45 14.01
C THR A 86 -13.34 -5.22 15.04
N TYR A 87 -12.87 -6.38 15.47
CA TYR A 87 -13.58 -7.20 16.46
C TYR A 87 -13.79 -6.46 17.79
N ARG A 88 -12.73 -5.78 18.29
CA ARG A 88 -12.80 -5.01 19.54
C ARG A 88 -13.65 -3.76 19.46
N ARG A 89 -13.74 -3.13 18.31
CA ARG A 89 -14.48 -1.88 18.10
C ARG A 89 -15.90 -2.12 17.59
N ARG A 90 -16.21 -3.32 17.09
CA ARG A 90 -17.41 -3.64 16.34
C ARG A 90 -17.64 -2.69 15.15
N ASP A 91 -16.54 -2.27 14.51
CA ASP A 91 -16.53 -1.37 13.36
C ASP A 91 -15.62 -2.00 12.29
N LEU A 92 -16.14 -2.22 11.08
CA LEU A 92 -15.41 -2.83 9.97
C LEU A 92 -14.36 -1.89 9.35
N LEU A 93 -14.41 -0.60 9.69
CA LEU A 93 -13.53 0.41 9.09
C LEU A 93 -12.04 0.03 9.15
N PRO A 94 -11.45 -0.46 10.25
CA PRO A 94 -10.04 -0.84 10.29
C PRO A 94 -9.69 -1.91 9.25
N THR A 95 -10.50 -2.97 9.13
CA THR A 95 -10.25 -4.04 8.16
C THR A 95 -10.47 -3.57 6.73
N ILE A 96 -11.55 -2.84 6.46
CA ILE A 96 -11.82 -2.28 5.13
C ILE A 96 -10.68 -1.36 4.70
N THR A 97 -10.22 -0.49 5.59
CA THR A 97 -9.09 0.41 5.32
C THR A 97 -7.81 -0.36 5.04
N ALA A 98 -7.46 -1.33 5.87
CA ALA A 98 -6.24 -2.10 5.68
C ALA A 98 -6.26 -2.89 4.37
N VAL A 99 -7.33 -3.63 4.11
CA VAL A 99 -7.45 -4.45 2.88
C VAL A 99 -7.46 -3.57 1.64
N SER A 100 -8.25 -2.50 1.61
CA SER A 100 -8.31 -1.59 0.47
C SER A 100 -6.99 -0.86 0.24
N ALA A 101 -6.32 -0.40 1.30
CA ALA A 101 -5.02 0.25 1.19
C ALA A 101 -3.96 -0.69 0.60
N LEU A 102 -3.86 -1.92 1.11
CA LEU A 102 -2.89 -2.90 0.65
C LEU A 102 -3.15 -3.34 -0.79
N LEU A 103 -4.42 -3.56 -1.17
CA LEU A 103 -4.79 -3.91 -2.54
C LEU A 103 -4.51 -2.74 -3.50
N PHE A 104 -4.93 -1.53 -3.14
CA PHE A 104 -4.72 -0.35 -3.97
C PHE A 104 -3.23 -0.05 -4.15
N THR A 105 -2.46 -0.10 -3.06
CA THR A 105 -1.00 0.09 -3.09
C THR A 105 -0.33 -0.90 -4.05
N ASN A 106 -0.70 -2.19 -4.00
CA ASN A 106 -0.11 -3.18 -4.89
C ASN A 106 -0.54 -3.00 -6.35
N ALA A 107 -1.81 -2.69 -6.59
CA ALA A 107 -2.31 -2.44 -7.94
C ALA A 107 -1.56 -1.27 -8.59
N VAL A 108 -1.45 -0.14 -7.88
CA VAL A 108 -0.75 1.04 -8.38
C VAL A 108 0.75 0.78 -8.58
N THR A 109 1.40 0.10 -7.62
CA THR A 109 2.80 -0.32 -7.77
C THR A 109 3.00 -1.21 -9.00
N GLY A 110 2.11 -2.18 -9.22
CA GLY A 110 2.15 -3.06 -10.38
C GLY A 110 2.00 -2.31 -11.71
N VAL A 111 1.08 -1.35 -11.77
CA VAL A 111 0.89 -0.49 -12.96
C VAL A 111 2.18 0.26 -13.30
N PHE A 112 2.81 0.90 -12.32
CA PHE A 112 4.05 1.65 -12.59
C PHE A 112 5.23 0.74 -12.94
N LYS A 113 5.33 -0.45 -12.36
CA LYS A 113 6.34 -1.43 -12.76
C LYS A 113 6.24 -1.81 -14.23
N LEU A 114 5.01 -2.10 -14.68
CA LEU A 114 4.73 -2.43 -16.07
C LEU A 114 4.88 -1.21 -17.00
N ALA A 115 4.55 -0.02 -16.52
CA ALA A 115 4.64 1.20 -17.32
C ALA A 115 6.06 1.71 -17.50
N THR A 116 6.97 1.44 -16.55
CA THR A 116 8.34 1.94 -16.63
C THR A 116 9.33 0.90 -17.17
N LEU A 117 9.09 -0.38 -16.98
CA LEU A 117 9.97 -1.49 -17.35
C LEU A 117 11.44 -1.20 -16.99
N ARG A 118 11.65 -0.62 -15.79
CA ARG A 118 12.98 -0.24 -15.31
C ARG A 118 13.74 -1.45 -14.80
N GLY A 119 15.00 -1.60 -15.20
CA GLY A 119 15.87 -2.69 -14.78
C GLY A 119 16.34 -2.56 -13.32
N PHE A 120 16.65 -3.69 -12.68
CA PHE A 120 17.23 -3.71 -11.34
C PHE A 120 18.75 -3.45 -11.40
N PRO A 121 19.35 -2.67 -10.46
CA PRO A 121 20.76 -2.35 -10.46
C PRO A 121 21.65 -3.60 -10.65
N ARG A 122 21.41 -4.61 -9.83
CA ARG A 122 22.21 -5.84 -9.82
C ARG A 122 22.04 -6.75 -11.03
N ARG A 123 21.05 -6.50 -11.90
CA ARG A 123 20.74 -7.36 -13.05
C ARG A 123 21.08 -6.70 -14.37
N THR A 124 20.72 -5.45 -14.50
CA THR A 124 20.88 -4.70 -15.74
C THR A 124 22.08 -3.73 -15.69
N GLY A 125 22.37 -3.19 -14.49
CA GLY A 125 23.38 -2.12 -14.34
C GLY A 125 22.96 -0.80 -15.00
N ASP A 126 21.79 -0.77 -15.67
CA ASP A 126 21.26 0.39 -16.39
C ASP A 126 20.01 0.93 -15.70
N PRO A 127 20.03 2.20 -15.24
CA PRO A 127 18.89 2.86 -14.62
C PRO A 127 17.83 3.33 -15.62
N GLY A 128 17.99 3.08 -16.91
CA GLY A 128 17.04 3.47 -17.96
C GLY A 128 15.66 2.84 -17.78
N VAL A 129 14.65 3.46 -18.37
CA VAL A 129 13.28 2.95 -18.46
C VAL A 129 13.00 2.39 -19.85
N PHE A 130 11.86 1.64 -19.98
CA PHE A 130 11.44 1.01 -21.25
C PHE A 130 12.50 0.06 -21.82
N ASN A 131 13.23 -0.59 -20.94
CA ASN A 131 14.31 -1.49 -21.33
C ASN A 131 13.70 -2.82 -21.80
N THR A 132 13.58 -3.00 -23.11
CA THR A 132 13.00 -4.18 -23.75
C THR A 132 14.03 -5.20 -24.21
N ASP A 133 15.33 -4.87 -24.07
CA ASP A 133 16.44 -5.71 -24.55
C ASP A 133 16.75 -6.89 -23.60
N PHE A 134 16.19 -6.86 -22.39
CA PHE A 134 16.34 -7.95 -21.43
C PHE A 134 15.26 -9.01 -21.68
N GLY A 135 15.68 -10.20 -22.08
CA GLY A 135 14.79 -11.32 -22.45
C GLY A 135 13.89 -11.86 -21.33
N ASP A 136 14.07 -11.44 -20.08
CA ASP A 136 13.25 -11.86 -18.92
C ASP A 136 12.59 -10.66 -18.24
N LEU A 137 11.25 -10.63 -18.29
CA LEU A 137 10.43 -9.65 -17.56
C LEU A 137 10.69 -9.67 -16.04
N ALA A 138 11.27 -10.77 -15.50
CA ALA A 138 11.66 -10.84 -14.10
C ALA A 138 12.83 -9.88 -13.76
N ASP A 139 13.57 -9.43 -14.74
CA ASP A 139 14.68 -8.48 -14.57
C ASP A 139 14.24 -7.02 -14.66
N LEU A 140 12.97 -6.81 -15.01
CA LEU A 140 12.35 -5.51 -15.15
C LEU A 140 11.37 -5.24 -14.01
N GLY A 141 11.04 -3.97 -13.83
CA GLY A 141 10.07 -3.56 -12.80
C GLY A 141 10.71 -3.19 -11.48
N ALA A 142 11.90 -2.59 -11.52
CA ALA A 142 12.54 -2.01 -10.34
C ALA A 142 11.74 -0.83 -9.77
N PHE A 143 11.15 0.00 -10.62
CA PHE A 143 10.42 1.21 -10.23
C PHE A 143 8.89 1.00 -10.14
N PRO A 144 8.27 1.49 -9.08
CA PRO A 144 8.86 1.83 -7.79
C PRO A 144 9.21 0.59 -6.96
N SER A 145 10.03 0.74 -5.92
CA SER A 145 10.38 -0.37 -5.03
C SER A 145 9.17 -0.92 -4.30
N GLY A 146 8.90 -2.22 -4.50
CA GLY A 146 7.81 -2.91 -3.81
C GLY A 146 8.06 -3.06 -2.31
N HIS A 147 9.31 -3.27 -1.87
CA HIS A 147 9.65 -3.35 -0.44
C HIS A 147 9.39 -2.02 0.28
N ALA A 148 9.88 -0.93 -0.30
CA ALA A 148 9.67 0.41 0.24
C ALA A 148 8.18 0.78 0.29
N THR A 149 7.44 0.50 -0.78
CA THR A 149 6.00 0.78 -0.86
C THR A 149 5.22 0.00 0.20
N ASN A 150 5.52 -1.29 0.38
CA ASN A 150 4.82 -2.15 1.32
C ASN A 150 5.06 -1.75 2.78
N VAL A 151 6.32 -1.52 3.16
CA VAL A 151 6.64 -1.12 4.53
C VAL A 151 6.06 0.26 4.84
N ALA A 152 6.09 1.20 3.89
CA ALA A 152 5.49 2.52 4.06
C ALA A 152 3.96 2.45 4.22
N ALA A 153 3.28 1.63 3.41
CA ALA A 153 1.84 1.42 3.51
C ALA A 153 1.45 0.84 4.87
N ALA A 154 2.11 -0.24 5.31
CA ALA A 154 1.84 -0.85 6.60
C ALA A 154 2.19 0.07 7.77
N SER A 155 3.30 0.79 7.70
CA SER A 155 3.70 1.79 8.71
C SER A 155 2.66 2.90 8.82
N THR A 156 2.18 3.42 7.70
CA THR A 156 1.12 4.44 7.67
C THR A 156 -0.17 3.92 8.30
N LEU A 157 -0.59 2.70 7.99
CA LEU A 157 -1.77 2.07 8.62
C LEU A 157 -1.60 1.95 10.14
N LEU A 158 -0.43 1.49 10.61
CA LEU A 158 -0.17 1.33 12.04
C LEU A 158 -0.16 2.67 12.77
N VAL A 159 0.46 3.69 12.19
CA VAL A 159 0.48 5.06 12.74
C VAL A 159 -0.94 5.62 12.80
N LEU A 160 -1.71 5.55 11.72
CA LEU A 160 -3.10 6.00 11.70
C LEU A 160 -3.96 5.26 12.73
N ALA A 161 -3.79 3.95 12.86
CA ALA A 161 -4.49 3.15 13.87
C ALA A 161 -4.13 3.56 15.30
N ALA A 162 -2.85 3.84 15.57
CA ALA A 162 -2.37 4.26 16.88
C ALA A 162 -2.90 5.64 17.28
N TYR A 163 -2.85 6.62 16.37
CA TYR A 163 -3.40 7.96 16.62
C TYR A 163 -4.92 7.98 16.72
N SER A 164 -5.61 7.06 16.04
CA SER A 164 -7.06 6.88 16.14
C SER A 164 -7.49 6.08 17.38
N ALA A 165 -6.55 5.57 18.16
CA ALA A 165 -6.85 4.77 19.35
C ALA A 165 -7.50 5.61 20.46
N ARG A 166 -8.18 4.90 21.41
CA ARG A 166 -8.75 5.55 22.61
C ARG A 166 -7.65 6.31 23.37
N PRO A 167 -8.00 7.39 24.09
CA PRO A 167 -7.03 8.26 24.79
C PRO A 167 -6.00 7.50 25.62
N LYS A 168 -6.40 6.41 26.30
CA LYS A 168 -5.50 5.57 27.11
C LYS A 168 -4.41 4.84 26.31
N PHE A 169 -4.58 4.68 24.99
CA PHE A 169 -3.61 4.03 24.12
C PHE A 169 -2.81 5.03 23.26
N ARG A 170 -3.15 6.31 23.30
CA ARG A 170 -2.41 7.36 22.57
C ARG A 170 -0.92 7.43 22.91
N PRO A 171 -0.48 7.18 24.16
CA PRO A 171 0.95 7.11 24.47
C PRO A 171 1.74 6.10 23.63
N LEU A 172 1.06 5.07 23.10
CA LEU A 172 1.68 4.09 22.20
C LEU A 172 1.92 4.62 20.78
N ALA A 173 1.30 5.74 20.40
CA ALA A 173 1.44 6.28 19.05
C ALA A 173 2.89 6.70 18.73
N THR A 174 3.57 7.35 19.67
CA THR A 174 4.96 7.76 19.51
C THR A 174 5.90 6.55 19.32
N PRO A 175 5.94 5.55 20.22
CA PRO A 175 6.80 4.39 20.00
C PRO A 175 6.44 3.61 18.73
N ILE A 176 5.18 3.48 18.35
CA ILE A 176 4.78 2.87 17.09
C ILE A 176 5.35 3.66 15.91
N THR A 177 5.26 4.99 15.91
CA THR A 177 5.82 5.84 14.87
C THR A 177 7.34 5.67 14.77
N VAL A 178 8.05 5.62 15.89
CA VAL A 178 9.50 5.41 15.91
C VAL A 178 9.86 4.02 15.36
N ILE A 179 9.18 2.97 15.83
CA ILE A 179 9.44 1.59 15.36
C ILE A 179 9.19 1.48 13.85
N THR A 180 8.11 2.05 13.34
CA THR A 180 7.79 2.01 11.91
C THR A 180 8.77 2.85 11.09
N ALA A 181 9.23 3.98 11.59
CA ALA A 181 10.30 4.78 10.96
C ALA A 181 11.61 4.00 10.88
N ILE A 182 12.00 3.29 11.95
CA ILE A 182 13.16 2.41 11.96
C ILE A 182 13.00 1.28 10.94
N ALA A 183 11.83 0.64 10.87
CA ALA A 183 11.55 -0.41 9.89
C ALA A 183 11.67 0.10 8.44
N CYS A 184 11.16 1.31 8.16
CA CYS A 184 11.33 1.97 6.86
C CYS A 184 12.81 2.24 6.56
N PHE A 185 13.56 2.79 7.52
CA PHE A 185 14.98 3.08 7.36
C PHE A 185 15.81 1.80 7.11
N ILE A 186 15.58 0.75 7.90
CA ILE A 186 16.24 -0.54 7.71
C ILE A 186 15.94 -1.12 6.34
N THR A 187 14.67 -1.08 5.89
CA THR A 187 14.28 -1.55 4.55
C THR A 187 14.97 -0.73 3.45
N PHE A 188 15.07 0.59 3.62
CA PHE A 188 15.78 1.46 2.68
C PHE A 188 17.25 1.05 2.58
N VAL A 189 17.96 1.04 3.70
CA VAL A 189 19.40 0.76 3.73
C VAL A 189 19.69 -0.65 3.22
N SER A 190 18.94 -1.66 3.65
CA SER A 190 19.18 -3.04 3.23
C SER A 190 18.91 -3.25 1.74
N SER A 191 17.84 -2.66 1.18
CA SER A 191 17.55 -2.78 -0.26
C SER A 191 18.57 -2.03 -1.11
N TRP A 192 19.06 -0.90 -0.63
CA TRP A 192 20.11 -0.11 -1.27
C TRP A 192 21.46 -0.86 -1.26
N LEU A 193 21.92 -1.31 -0.09
CA LEU A 193 23.20 -2.02 0.07
C LEU A 193 23.24 -3.37 -0.66
N ARG A 194 22.07 -3.95 -0.99
CA ARG A 194 21.97 -5.17 -1.79
C ARG A 194 21.86 -4.93 -3.29
N ASP A 195 21.87 -3.69 -3.75
CA ASP A 195 21.61 -3.32 -5.14
C ASP A 195 20.32 -3.95 -5.71
N THR A 196 19.32 -4.15 -4.84
CA THR A 196 18.01 -4.66 -5.28
C THR A 196 17.16 -3.57 -5.91
N HIS A 197 17.44 -2.29 -5.60
CA HIS A 197 16.74 -1.14 -6.13
C HIS A 197 17.64 0.09 -6.23
N TRP A 198 17.35 0.94 -7.19
CA TRP A 198 17.92 2.29 -7.28
C TRP A 198 17.41 3.14 -6.11
N VAL A 199 18.17 4.15 -5.71
CA VAL A 199 17.78 5.05 -4.62
C VAL A 199 16.45 5.76 -4.94
N THR A 200 16.27 6.18 -6.19
CA THR A 200 15.02 6.81 -6.61
C THR A 200 13.82 5.87 -6.58
N ASP A 201 14.00 4.55 -6.84
CA ASP A 201 12.94 3.55 -6.70
C ASP A 201 12.47 3.43 -5.25
N LEU A 202 13.42 3.49 -4.31
CA LEU A 202 13.14 3.39 -2.87
C LEU A 202 12.36 4.61 -2.39
N VAL A 203 12.84 5.83 -2.69
CA VAL A 203 12.16 7.07 -2.27
C VAL A 203 10.77 7.17 -2.89
N ALA A 204 10.64 6.85 -4.19
CA ALA A 204 9.35 6.79 -4.87
C ALA A 204 8.42 5.76 -4.23
N GLY A 205 8.94 4.59 -3.87
CA GLY A 205 8.18 3.54 -3.20
C GLY A 205 7.62 3.99 -1.85
N PHE A 206 8.43 4.63 -1.00
CA PHE A 206 7.95 5.18 0.27
C PHE A 206 6.86 6.23 0.06
N ALA A 207 7.08 7.16 -0.84
CA ALA A 207 6.11 8.20 -1.15
C ALA A 207 4.79 7.60 -1.66
N LEU A 208 4.86 6.63 -2.58
CA LEU A 208 3.68 5.94 -3.09
C LEU A 208 2.92 5.19 -2.00
N GLY A 209 3.62 4.45 -1.11
CA GLY A 209 3.00 3.71 -0.03
C GLY A 209 2.24 4.60 0.95
N VAL A 210 2.80 5.74 1.32
CA VAL A 210 2.12 6.76 2.16
C VAL A 210 0.90 7.32 1.44
N CYS A 211 1.06 7.79 0.20
CA CYS A 211 0.01 8.41 -0.59
C CYS A 211 -1.19 7.47 -0.76
N THR A 212 -0.96 6.27 -1.29
CA THR A 212 -2.03 5.30 -1.58
C THR A 212 -2.76 4.84 -0.33
N THR A 213 -2.06 4.69 0.79
CA THR A 213 -2.66 4.30 2.06
C THR A 213 -3.58 5.39 2.61
N ILE A 214 -3.15 6.65 2.58
CA ILE A 214 -3.99 7.77 3.03
C ILE A 214 -5.20 7.94 2.12
N VAL A 215 -5.03 7.84 0.80
CA VAL A 215 -6.14 7.91 -0.17
C VAL A 215 -7.16 6.81 0.10
N ALA A 216 -6.72 5.56 0.30
CA ALA A 216 -7.61 4.46 0.64
C ALA A 216 -8.31 4.66 1.98
N THR A 217 -7.62 5.23 2.99
CA THR A 217 -8.20 5.58 4.28
C THR A 217 -9.29 6.64 4.14
N LEU A 218 -9.01 7.71 3.42
CA LEU A 218 -9.99 8.77 3.15
C LEU A 218 -11.20 8.21 2.40
N TRP A 219 -10.99 7.35 1.39
CA TRP A 219 -12.08 6.68 0.69
C TRP A 219 -12.93 5.80 1.66
N ALA A 220 -12.30 5.00 2.50
CA ALA A 220 -13.01 4.15 3.46
C ALA A 220 -13.86 4.96 4.47
N LEU A 221 -13.41 6.16 4.83
CA LEU A 221 -14.16 7.08 5.69
C LEU A 221 -15.44 7.64 5.05
N HIS A 222 -15.56 7.61 3.72
CA HIS A 222 -16.77 8.02 3.00
C HIS A 222 -17.78 6.89 2.81
N LEU A 223 -17.46 5.66 3.26
CA LEU A 223 -18.40 4.55 3.17
C LEU A 223 -19.62 4.77 4.08
N PRO A 224 -20.83 4.37 3.62
CA PRO A 224 -22.05 4.46 4.41
C PRO A 224 -21.93 3.71 5.73
N ASP A 225 -22.59 4.21 6.77
CA ASP A 225 -22.55 3.64 8.12
C ASP A 225 -22.97 2.16 8.17
N HIS A 226 -23.91 1.71 7.34
CA HIS A 226 -24.33 0.31 7.28
C HIS A 226 -23.27 -0.65 6.74
N TRP A 227 -22.25 -0.13 6.04
CA TRP A 227 -21.07 -0.92 5.62
C TRP A 227 -20.04 -1.04 6.74
N ARG A 228 -20.05 -0.08 7.65
CA ARG A 228 -19.08 -0.01 8.75
C ARG A 228 -19.58 -0.73 9.99
N HIS A 229 -20.90 -0.71 10.21
CA HIS A 229 -21.56 -1.26 11.39
C HIS A 229 -22.49 -2.40 10.98
N PRO A 230 -22.00 -3.66 10.96
CA PRO A 230 -22.79 -4.82 10.52
C PRO A 230 -24.01 -5.09 11.37
N GLU A 231 -24.03 -4.64 12.62
CA GLU A 231 -25.24 -4.70 13.48
C GLU A 231 -26.40 -3.91 12.91
N LEU A 232 -26.14 -2.79 12.20
CA LEU A 232 -27.20 -1.99 11.54
C LEU A 232 -27.77 -2.68 10.31
N ALA A 233 -27.07 -3.67 9.75
CA ALA A 233 -27.53 -4.46 8.61
C ALA A 233 -28.38 -5.68 9.01
N GLY A 234 -28.63 -5.91 10.31
CA GLY A 234 -29.41 -7.04 10.82
C GLY A 234 -28.74 -8.43 10.67
N ARG A 235 -27.55 -8.50 10.13
CA ARG A 235 -26.82 -9.78 9.88
C ARG A 235 -25.34 -9.69 10.28
N PRO A 236 -25.02 -9.30 11.53
CA PRO A 236 -23.63 -9.00 11.92
C PRO A 236 -22.69 -10.21 11.81
N ARG A 237 -23.16 -11.41 12.14
CA ARG A 237 -22.35 -12.64 12.11
C ARG A 237 -21.91 -13.01 10.69
N ILE A 238 -22.81 -12.89 9.71
CA ILE A 238 -22.52 -13.21 8.31
C ILE A 238 -21.49 -12.23 7.76
N ILE A 239 -21.65 -10.94 8.05
CA ILE A 239 -20.74 -9.91 7.55
C ILE A 239 -19.35 -10.06 8.17
N ILE A 240 -19.25 -10.28 9.48
CA ILE A 240 -17.97 -10.51 10.17
C ILE A 240 -17.29 -11.78 9.63
N PHE A 241 -18.05 -12.86 9.42
CA PHE A 241 -17.55 -14.09 8.84
C PHE A 241 -17.05 -13.88 7.41
N THR A 242 -17.83 -13.19 6.57
CA THR A 242 -17.44 -12.89 5.18
C THR A 242 -16.17 -12.04 5.12
N VAL A 243 -16.05 -11.02 5.97
CA VAL A 243 -14.84 -10.19 6.07
C VAL A 243 -13.64 -11.04 6.55
N GLY A 244 -13.87 -11.93 7.51
CA GLY A 244 -12.85 -12.87 7.99
C GLY A 244 -12.35 -13.79 6.86
N VAL A 245 -13.26 -14.37 6.08
CA VAL A 245 -12.93 -15.23 4.94
C VAL A 245 -12.21 -14.45 3.85
N LEU A 246 -12.66 -13.23 3.52
CA LEU A 246 -11.97 -12.38 2.54
C LEU A 246 -10.57 -11.97 3.00
N SER A 247 -10.42 -11.71 4.31
CA SER A 247 -9.10 -11.41 4.89
C SER A 247 -8.16 -12.61 4.83
N LEU A 248 -8.66 -13.81 5.16
CA LEU A 248 -7.90 -15.06 5.01
C LEU A 248 -7.55 -15.36 3.56
N ALA A 249 -8.48 -15.17 2.62
CA ALA A 249 -8.23 -15.31 1.19
C ALA A 249 -7.16 -14.32 0.70
N ALA A 250 -7.21 -13.08 1.16
CA ALA A 250 -6.19 -12.08 0.85
C ALA A 250 -4.81 -12.48 1.42
N ILE A 251 -4.76 -12.94 2.67
CA ILE A 251 -3.53 -13.45 3.30
C ILE A 251 -2.98 -14.63 2.48
N PHE A 252 -3.84 -15.59 2.13
CA PHE A 252 -3.44 -16.75 1.33
C PHE A 252 -2.93 -16.33 -0.05
N MET A 253 -3.64 -15.43 -0.75
CA MET A 253 -3.20 -14.90 -2.04
C MET A 253 -1.84 -14.19 -1.93
N PHE A 254 -1.62 -13.38 -0.89
CA PHE A 254 -0.33 -12.71 -0.67
C PHE A 254 0.79 -13.68 -0.29
N ALA A 255 0.48 -14.76 0.44
CA ALA A 255 1.44 -15.81 0.76
C ALA A 255 1.78 -16.66 -0.47
N ALA A 256 0.76 -17.12 -1.21
CA ALA A 256 0.93 -17.91 -2.43
C ALA A 256 1.69 -17.15 -3.53
N ASN A 257 1.49 -15.83 -3.62
CA ASN A 257 2.21 -14.94 -4.54
C ASN A 257 3.72 -14.91 -4.29
N SER A 258 4.18 -15.31 -3.12
CA SER A 258 5.61 -15.42 -2.83
C SER A 258 6.26 -16.64 -3.51
N PHE A 259 5.45 -17.58 -3.99
CA PHE A 259 5.89 -18.79 -4.69
C PHE A 259 5.70 -18.71 -6.22
N LEU A 260 4.81 -17.82 -6.69
CA LEU A 260 4.58 -17.61 -8.12
C LEU A 260 5.40 -16.42 -8.61
N SER A 261 5.95 -16.49 -9.81
CA SER A 261 6.79 -15.45 -10.38
C SER A 261 6.11 -14.06 -10.29
N HIS A 262 6.89 -13.05 -9.94
CA HIS A 262 6.42 -11.70 -9.56
C HIS A 262 5.49 -11.01 -10.57
N SER A 263 5.52 -11.39 -11.84
CA SER A 263 4.81 -10.71 -12.93
C SER A 263 3.34 -11.12 -13.07
N GLY A 264 3.02 -12.42 -13.00
CA GLY A 264 1.68 -12.91 -13.29
C GLY A 264 0.62 -12.47 -12.26
N THR A 265 1.02 -12.34 -11.00
CA THR A 265 0.12 -11.98 -9.91
C THR A 265 -0.13 -10.48 -9.80
N SER A 266 0.82 -9.64 -10.21
CA SER A 266 0.59 -8.19 -10.32
C SER A 266 -0.49 -7.90 -11.37
N ILE A 267 -0.46 -8.61 -12.50
CA ILE A 267 -1.47 -8.48 -13.56
C ILE A 267 -2.85 -8.93 -13.07
N LEU A 268 -2.94 -10.07 -12.37
CA LEU A 268 -4.21 -10.54 -11.80
C LEU A 268 -4.78 -9.58 -10.75
N MET A 269 -3.93 -9.00 -9.90
CA MET A 269 -4.35 -8.01 -8.91
C MET A 269 -4.81 -6.70 -9.54
N VAL A 270 -4.10 -6.21 -10.55
CA VAL A 270 -4.53 -5.03 -11.32
C VAL A 270 -5.88 -5.30 -11.98
N GLY A 271 -6.04 -6.44 -12.66
CA GLY A 271 -7.29 -6.83 -13.29
C GLY A 271 -8.45 -6.94 -12.31
N ALA A 272 -8.25 -7.59 -11.16
CA ALA A 272 -9.27 -7.71 -10.12
C ALA A 272 -9.65 -6.36 -9.51
N THR A 273 -8.68 -5.49 -9.26
CA THR A 273 -8.92 -4.15 -8.70
C THR A 273 -9.65 -3.24 -9.69
N LEU A 274 -9.23 -3.23 -10.95
CA LEU A 274 -9.91 -2.48 -12.02
C LEU A 274 -11.34 -3.00 -12.24
N GLY A 275 -11.54 -4.32 -12.24
CA GLY A 275 -12.87 -4.94 -12.33
C GLY A 275 -13.77 -4.55 -11.16
N PHE A 276 -13.24 -4.51 -9.94
CA PHE A 276 -13.97 -4.06 -8.75
C PHE A 276 -14.35 -2.57 -8.84
N ILE A 277 -13.41 -1.70 -9.20
CA ILE A 277 -13.65 -0.26 -9.37
C ILE A 277 -14.70 -0.02 -10.47
N ALA A 278 -14.57 -0.66 -11.63
CA ALA A 278 -15.53 -0.54 -12.71
C ALA A 278 -16.95 -0.97 -12.29
N ARG A 279 -17.06 -2.09 -11.54
CA ARG A 279 -18.35 -2.57 -11.03
C ARG A 279 -18.98 -1.62 -10.02
N GLN A 280 -18.18 -0.99 -9.14
CA GLN A 280 -18.68 -0.02 -8.16
C GLN A 280 -19.11 1.28 -8.82
N SER A 281 -18.33 1.77 -9.80
CA SER A 281 -18.67 2.95 -10.59
C SER A 281 -19.97 2.74 -11.38
N HIS A 282 -20.15 1.57 -12.02
CA HIS A 282 -21.37 1.22 -12.73
C HIS A 282 -22.60 1.21 -11.81
N LYS A 283 -22.51 0.61 -10.61
CA LYS A 283 -23.58 0.63 -9.61
C LYS A 283 -23.88 2.05 -9.10
N GLY A 284 -22.86 2.89 -8.96
CA GLY A 284 -23.00 4.30 -8.58
C GLY A 284 -23.79 5.09 -9.62
N ILE A 285 -23.45 4.92 -10.90
CA ILE A 285 -24.13 5.55 -12.04
C ILE A 285 -25.59 5.09 -12.12
N GLN A 286 -25.85 3.78 -12.00
CA GLN A 286 -27.22 3.26 -12.02
C GLN A 286 -28.09 3.85 -10.90
N ARG A 287 -27.56 4.03 -9.70
CA ARG A 287 -28.28 4.65 -8.57
C ARG A 287 -28.54 6.15 -8.80
N ALA A 288 -27.59 6.87 -9.38
CA ALA A 288 -27.76 8.27 -9.73
C ALA A 288 -28.84 8.46 -10.82
N VAL A 289 -28.85 7.59 -11.83
CA VAL A 289 -29.88 7.59 -12.88
C VAL A 289 -31.26 7.25 -12.31
N ALA A 290 -31.36 6.29 -11.39
CA ALA A 290 -32.63 5.95 -10.75
C ALA A 290 -33.20 7.12 -9.93
N ARG A 291 -32.36 7.79 -9.12
CA ARG A 291 -32.77 9.00 -8.36
C ARG A 291 -33.30 10.11 -9.24
N ASN A 292 -32.56 10.43 -10.34
CA ASN A 292 -33.03 11.46 -11.26
C ASN A 292 -34.38 11.15 -11.95
N ARG A 293 -34.71 9.85 -12.11
CA ARG A 293 -36.00 9.46 -12.63
C ARG A 293 -37.15 9.68 -11.63
N ASP A 294 -36.87 9.34 -10.34
CA ASP A 294 -37.86 9.53 -9.28
C ASP A 294 -38.13 11.02 -9.02
N ASP A 295 -37.09 11.87 -9.06
CA ASP A 295 -37.22 13.33 -8.91
C ASP A 295 -37.88 14.01 -10.10
N SER A 296 -37.88 13.40 -11.30
CA SER A 296 -38.54 13.91 -12.49
C SER A 296 -40.00 13.47 -12.61
N ALA A 297 -40.45 12.52 -11.78
CA ALA A 297 -41.81 11.98 -11.76
C ALA A 297 -42.69 12.58 -10.65
N SER A 298 -42.07 13.35 -9.72
CA SER A 298 -42.73 14.13 -8.67
C SER A 298 -42.98 15.58 -9.07
#